data_03c2eac65ec38f328ccc4c588e5fee36
#
_entry.id   03c2eac65ec38f328ccc4c588e5fee36
#
_cell.length_a   1.000
_cell.length_b   1.000
_cell.length_c   1.000
_cell.angle_alpha   90.00
_cell.angle_beta   90.00
_cell.angle_gamma   90.00
#
_symmetry.space_group_name_H-M   'P 1'
#
loop_
_entity.id
_entity.type
_entity.pdbx_description
1 polymer ?
#
loop_
_entity_poly.entity_id
_entity_poly.type
_entity_poly.pdbx_seq_one_letter_code
_entity_poly.pdbx_strand_id
1 'polypeptide(L)'
;MAVFASLVVGSDGSTAKGGNSRGITSGVDRTAFLARRRSADFLLIGGETARVEPYHRTPVPVVISSRSMINSLADNRLAHWWNLSPADALAKGIKKFGENVLVESGPTIIDDLLINKVLDGIYLSITSVTGGENPIDIAALLGNFVEIDRQDVAGTQFIEARTRK
;
A
#
# COMPACT_ATOMS: atom_id res chain seq x y z
N MET A 1 -16.73 -6.04 -0.55
CA MET A 1 -15.86 -5.13 0.19
C MET A 1 -14.46 -5.70 0.35
N ALA A 2 -13.49 -4.89 0.20
CA ALA A 2 -12.13 -5.38 0.29
C ALA A 2 -11.18 -4.32 0.86
N VAL A 3 -10.44 -4.71 1.87
CA VAL A 3 -9.26 -3.98 2.36
C VAL A 3 -8.03 -4.69 1.83
N PHE A 4 -7.44 -4.14 0.79
CA PHE A 4 -6.26 -4.72 0.15
C PHE A 4 -5.05 -3.80 0.29
N ALA A 5 -3.92 -4.38 0.63
CA ALA A 5 -2.64 -3.69 0.53
C ALA A 5 -2.17 -3.72 -0.93
N SER A 6 -1.42 -2.71 -1.32
CA SER A 6 -0.72 -2.64 -2.60
C SER A 6 0.75 -2.33 -2.32
N LEU A 7 1.63 -3.22 -2.74
CA LEU A 7 3.07 -3.11 -2.52
C LEU A 7 3.83 -3.50 -3.77
N VAL A 8 4.82 -2.71 -4.14
CA VAL A 8 5.79 -3.06 -5.17
C VAL A 8 7.15 -3.31 -4.54
N VAL A 9 7.81 -4.38 -4.94
CA VAL A 9 9.16 -4.74 -4.50
C VAL A 9 10.04 -5.12 -5.68
N GLY A 10 11.33 -4.97 -5.51
CA GLY A 10 12.32 -5.54 -6.41
C GLY A 10 12.42 -7.06 -6.24
N SER A 11 13.11 -7.74 -7.13
CA SER A 11 13.29 -9.19 -7.08
C SER A 11 14.09 -9.65 -5.86
N ASP A 12 14.87 -8.77 -5.24
CA ASP A 12 15.60 -8.97 -3.98
C ASP A 12 14.81 -8.51 -2.74
N GLY A 13 13.56 -8.10 -2.90
CA GLY A 13 12.72 -7.60 -1.82
C GLY A 13 12.84 -6.11 -1.53
N SER A 14 13.69 -5.37 -2.24
CA SER A 14 13.84 -3.91 -2.07
C SER A 14 12.47 -3.21 -2.18
N THR A 15 12.16 -2.30 -1.25
CA THR A 15 10.91 -1.54 -1.24
C THR A 15 11.05 -0.12 -1.74
N ALA A 16 12.28 0.37 -1.84
CA ALA A 16 12.62 1.68 -2.36
C ALA A 16 13.94 1.63 -3.10
N LYS A 17 14.17 2.58 -3.99
CA LYS A 17 15.48 2.85 -4.62
C LYS A 17 15.56 4.33 -4.93
N GLY A 18 16.60 4.98 -4.40
CA GLY A 18 16.69 6.44 -4.47
C GLY A 18 15.69 7.14 -3.54
N GLY A 19 15.32 6.51 -2.43
CA GLY A 19 14.48 7.06 -1.37
C GLY A 19 12.96 6.90 -1.53
N ASN A 20 12.48 6.32 -2.63
CA ASN A 20 11.05 6.10 -2.87
C ASN A 20 10.77 4.86 -3.74
N SER A 21 9.50 4.53 -3.93
CA SER A 21 9.06 3.37 -4.72
C SER A 21 9.23 3.55 -6.23
N ARG A 22 9.44 4.77 -6.72
CA ARG A 22 9.59 5.06 -8.16
C ARG A 22 10.78 4.31 -8.77
N GLY A 23 11.85 4.12 -8.00
CA GLY A 23 13.04 3.37 -8.43
C GLY A 23 12.82 1.86 -8.52
N ILE A 24 11.73 1.33 -7.98
CA ILE A 24 11.38 -0.10 -7.95
C ILE A 24 10.29 -0.45 -8.96
N THR A 25 9.33 0.44 -9.21
CA THR A 25 8.17 0.16 -10.05
C THR A 25 8.52 -0.09 -11.52
N SER A 26 7.59 -0.65 -12.26
CA SER A 26 7.62 -0.81 -13.71
C SER A 26 6.43 -0.10 -14.34
N GLY A 27 6.46 0.09 -15.67
CA GLY A 27 5.35 0.72 -16.39
C GLY A 27 4.03 -0.03 -16.23
N VAL A 28 4.07 -1.37 -16.30
CA VAL A 28 2.88 -2.21 -16.13
C VAL A 28 2.37 -2.20 -14.69
N ASP A 29 3.26 -2.18 -13.69
CA ASP A 29 2.87 -2.05 -12.29
C ASP A 29 2.19 -0.70 -12.04
N ARG A 30 2.77 0.38 -12.53
CA ARG A 30 2.20 1.72 -12.35
C ARG A 30 0.81 1.84 -12.98
N THR A 31 0.59 1.27 -14.15
CA THR A 31 -0.72 1.26 -14.81
C THR A 31 -1.76 0.51 -13.96
N ALA A 32 -1.41 -0.68 -13.46
CA ALA A 32 -2.28 -1.48 -12.60
C ALA A 32 -2.57 -0.77 -11.26
N PHE A 33 -1.56 -0.17 -10.67
CA PHE A 33 -1.67 0.60 -9.43
C PHE A 33 -2.63 1.79 -9.57
N LEU A 34 -2.51 2.58 -10.63
CA LEU A 34 -3.39 3.72 -10.88
C LEU A 34 -4.83 3.29 -11.13
N ALA A 35 -5.05 2.16 -11.79
CA ALA A 35 -6.38 1.60 -12.02
C ALA A 35 -7.06 1.18 -10.71
N ARG A 36 -6.33 0.47 -9.82
CA ARG A 36 -6.84 0.07 -8.49
C ARG A 36 -7.19 1.28 -7.64
N ARG A 37 -6.35 2.32 -7.67
CA ARG A 37 -6.53 3.55 -6.91
C ARG A 37 -7.85 4.25 -7.24
N ARG A 38 -8.24 4.28 -8.51
CA ARG A 38 -9.49 4.91 -8.96
C ARG A 38 -10.75 4.16 -8.53
N SER A 39 -10.65 2.86 -8.29
CA SER A 39 -11.79 2.03 -7.87
C SER A 39 -11.93 1.91 -6.34
N ALA A 40 -11.00 2.45 -5.58
CA ALA A 40 -11.10 2.48 -4.12
C ALA A 40 -12.03 3.61 -3.64
N ASP A 41 -12.67 3.40 -2.50
CA ASP A 41 -13.42 4.46 -1.82
C ASP A 41 -12.49 5.45 -1.12
N PHE A 42 -11.37 4.95 -0.60
CA PHE A 42 -10.27 5.78 -0.10
C PHE A 42 -8.95 4.99 -0.04
N LEU A 43 -7.86 5.75 0.11
CA LEU A 43 -6.52 5.21 0.30
C LEU A 43 -6.12 5.34 1.78
N LEU A 44 -5.38 4.37 2.31
CA LEU A 44 -4.78 4.43 3.63
C LEU A 44 -3.26 4.39 3.49
N ILE A 45 -2.58 5.37 4.06
CA ILE A 45 -1.12 5.46 4.06
C ILE A 45 -0.59 5.83 5.45
N GLY A 46 0.69 5.63 5.67
CA GLY A 46 1.41 6.13 6.84
C GLY A 46 2.03 7.50 6.60
N GLY A 47 2.47 8.15 7.68
CA GLY A 47 3.07 9.48 7.62
C GLY A 47 4.38 9.52 6.82
N GLU A 48 5.19 8.48 6.88
CA GLU A 48 6.43 8.41 6.10
C GLU A 48 6.15 8.31 4.60
N THR A 49 5.22 7.46 4.19
CA THR A 49 4.77 7.39 2.80
C THR A 49 4.25 8.74 2.31
N ALA A 50 3.49 9.44 3.14
CA ALA A 50 3.00 10.79 2.81
C ALA A 50 4.13 11.80 2.58
N ARG A 51 5.27 11.64 3.25
CA ARG A 51 6.43 12.54 3.12
C ARG A 51 7.30 12.24 1.90
N VAL A 52 7.42 10.97 1.51
CA VAL A 52 8.38 10.54 0.46
C VAL A 52 7.73 10.24 -0.88
N GLU A 53 6.42 10.03 -0.93
CA GLU A 53 5.68 9.68 -2.14
C GLU A 53 4.75 10.82 -2.57
N PRO A 54 4.35 10.89 -3.87
CA PRO A 54 3.57 12.01 -4.39
C PRO A 54 2.07 11.87 -4.11
N TYR A 55 1.61 12.29 -2.94
CA TYR A 55 0.20 12.28 -2.53
C TYR A 55 -0.47 13.67 -2.51
N HIS A 56 0.16 14.69 -3.08
CA HIS A 56 -0.41 16.05 -3.14
C HIS A 56 -1.69 16.13 -3.97
N ARG A 57 -1.91 15.16 -4.85
CA ARG A 57 -3.15 14.98 -5.62
C ARG A 57 -3.51 13.51 -5.67
N THR A 58 -4.75 13.20 -5.29
CA THR A 58 -5.28 11.84 -5.29
C THR A 58 -6.67 11.81 -5.93
N PRO A 59 -7.05 10.73 -6.63
CA PRO A 59 -8.37 10.63 -7.28
C PRO A 59 -9.50 10.38 -6.29
N VAL A 60 -9.17 9.91 -5.07
CA VAL A 60 -10.10 9.59 -4.00
C VAL A 60 -9.53 10.13 -2.67
N PRO A 61 -10.32 10.20 -1.60
CA PRO A 61 -9.80 10.57 -0.28
C PRO A 61 -8.59 9.71 0.13
N VAL A 62 -7.63 10.33 0.78
CA VAL A 62 -6.49 9.65 1.38
C VAL A 62 -6.47 9.90 2.89
N VAL A 63 -6.43 8.83 3.65
CA VAL A 63 -6.31 8.84 5.11
C VAL A 63 -4.87 8.56 5.49
N ILE A 64 -4.28 9.44 6.29
CA ILE A 64 -2.92 9.30 6.79
C ILE A 64 -2.99 8.92 8.27
N SER A 65 -2.50 7.73 8.60
CA SER A 65 -2.27 7.28 9.97
C SER A 65 -0.87 7.70 10.40
N SER A 66 -0.76 8.64 11.33
CA SER A 66 0.54 9.15 11.75
C SER A 66 0.55 9.54 13.22
N ARG A 67 1.67 9.28 13.89
CA ARG A 67 1.93 9.79 15.25
C ARG A 67 2.35 11.25 15.24
N SER A 68 2.93 11.72 14.15
CA SER A 68 3.28 13.13 13.96
C SER A 68 2.04 13.93 13.53
N MET A 69 1.87 15.11 14.10
CA MET A 69 0.81 16.06 13.71
C MET A 69 1.24 17.00 12.59
N ILE A 70 2.46 16.85 12.07
CA ILE A 70 2.96 17.66 10.95
C ILE A 70 2.38 17.11 9.65
N ASN A 71 1.38 17.79 9.11
CA ASN A 71 0.69 17.40 7.90
C ASN A 71 1.44 17.92 6.66
N SER A 72 2.17 17.02 6.00
CA SER A 72 2.88 17.34 4.74
C SER A 72 1.97 17.42 3.51
N LEU A 73 0.69 17.05 3.64
CA LEU A 73 -0.30 17.03 2.57
C LEU A 73 -1.42 18.06 2.77
N ALA A 74 -1.14 19.15 3.47
CA ALA A 74 -2.13 20.19 3.75
C ALA A 74 -2.70 20.86 2.48
N ASP A 75 -1.99 20.78 1.35
CA ASP A 75 -2.41 21.25 0.03
C ASP A 75 -3.36 20.29 -0.70
N ASN A 76 -3.51 19.06 -0.24
CA ASN A 76 -4.47 18.10 -0.80
C ASN A 76 -5.78 18.16 0.00
N ARG A 77 -6.85 18.68 -0.62
CA ARG A 77 -8.18 18.78 0.01
C ARG A 77 -8.83 17.44 0.34
N LEU A 78 -8.37 16.35 -0.29
CA LEU A 78 -8.83 14.99 -0.04
C LEU A 78 -7.99 14.25 1.01
N ALA A 79 -6.95 14.89 1.56
CA ALA A 79 -6.12 14.30 2.59
C ALA A 79 -6.70 14.52 4.00
N HIS A 80 -6.75 13.44 4.78
CA HIS A 80 -7.22 13.42 6.15
C HIS A 80 -6.09 12.89 7.04
N TRP A 81 -5.45 13.78 7.77
CA TRP A 81 -4.33 13.45 8.65
C TRP A 81 -4.84 13.15 10.06
N TRP A 82 -4.73 11.88 10.48
CA TRP A 82 -5.25 11.44 11.76
C TRP A 82 -4.15 10.85 12.65
N ASN A 83 -4.08 11.31 13.89
CA ASN A 83 -3.24 10.69 14.92
C ASN A 83 -3.96 9.47 15.51
N LEU A 84 -4.03 8.42 14.71
CA LEU A 84 -4.66 7.13 15.06
C LEU A 84 -3.72 6.00 14.62
N SER A 85 -3.88 4.82 15.25
CA SER A 85 -3.25 3.60 14.74
C SER A 85 -3.76 3.28 13.35
N PRO A 86 -3.04 2.48 12.56
CA PRO A 86 -3.53 2.06 11.23
C PRO A 86 -4.89 1.39 11.29
N ALA A 87 -5.13 0.48 12.24
CA ALA A 87 -6.42 -0.20 12.37
C ALA A 87 -7.55 0.77 12.74
N ASP A 88 -7.31 1.72 13.64
CA ASP A 88 -8.31 2.72 14.03
C ASP A 88 -8.59 3.72 12.91
N ALA A 89 -7.55 4.14 12.19
CA ALA A 89 -7.69 5.00 11.03
C ALA A 89 -8.50 4.30 9.91
N LEU A 90 -8.24 3.01 9.68
CA LEU A 90 -9.01 2.20 8.75
C LEU A 90 -10.49 2.14 9.15
N ALA A 91 -10.78 1.81 10.39
CA ALA A 91 -12.17 1.71 10.89
C ALA A 91 -12.93 3.04 10.76
N LYS A 92 -12.29 4.16 11.09
CA LYS A 92 -12.87 5.49 10.93
C LYS A 92 -13.07 5.85 9.46
N GLY A 93 -12.11 5.52 8.61
CA GLY A 93 -12.18 5.75 7.16
C GLY A 93 -13.31 4.97 6.51
N ILE A 94 -13.50 3.71 6.86
CA ILE A 94 -14.61 2.87 6.36
C ILE A 94 -15.96 3.51 6.69
N LYS A 95 -16.15 3.97 7.91
CA LYS A 95 -17.41 4.65 8.30
C LYS A 95 -17.67 5.94 7.54
N LYS A 96 -16.59 6.62 7.11
CA LYS A 96 -16.69 7.94 6.49
C LYS A 96 -16.76 7.88 4.97
N PHE A 97 -16.03 6.98 4.33
CA PHE A 97 -15.80 7.00 2.89
C PHE A 97 -16.30 5.75 2.15
N GLY A 98 -16.38 4.60 2.81
CA GLY A 98 -16.79 3.34 2.21
C GLY A 98 -15.83 2.19 2.50
N GLU A 99 -16.17 1.01 2.00
CA GLU A 99 -15.57 -0.24 2.42
C GLU A 99 -14.46 -0.78 1.49
N ASN A 100 -14.32 -0.20 0.29
CA ASN A 100 -13.26 -0.57 -0.64
C ASN A 100 -12.02 0.27 -0.37
N VAL A 101 -11.03 -0.33 0.27
CA VAL A 101 -9.85 0.38 0.75
C VAL A 101 -8.59 -0.15 0.09
N LEU A 102 -7.80 0.74 -0.45
CA LEU A 102 -6.46 0.43 -0.91
C LEU A 102 -5.44 0.99 0.09
N VAL A 103 -4.67 0.08 0.70
CA VAL A 103 -3.60 0.42 1.63
C VAL A 103 -2.30 0.53 0.85
N GLU A 104 -1.81 1.74 0.66
CA GLU A 104 -0.63 2.04 -0.16
C GLU A 104 0.55 2.43 0.73
N SER A 105 0.94 1.56 1.64
CA SER A 105 1.98 1.85 2.61
C SER A 105 2.96 0.70 2.74
N GLY A 106 4.06 0.97 3.43
CA GLY A 106 5.12 0.00 3.63
C GLY A 106 4.77 -1.14 4.59
N PRO A 107 5.75 -2.04 4.85
CA PRO A 107 5.52 -3.27 5.61
C PRO A 107 4.98 -3.04 7.02
N THR A 108 5.36 -1.97 7.70
CA THR A 108 4.94 -1.69 9.09
C THR A 108 3.41 -1.55 9.20
N ILE A 109 2.78 -0.83 8.28
CA ILE A 109 1.32 -0.67 8.26
C ILE A 109 0.64 -1.99 7.88
N ILE A 110 1.18 -2.71 6.91
CA ILE A 110 0.67 -4.02 6.49
C ILE A 110 0.70 -5.00 7.66
N ASP A 111 1.80 -5.05 8.40
CA ASP A 111 1.96 -5.91 9.58
C ASP A 111 0.93 -5.57 10.67
N ASP A 112 0.72 -4.29 10.95
CA ASP A 112 -0.29 -3.85 11.92
C ASP A 112 -1.68 -4.33 11.52
N LEU A 113 -2.06 -4.17 10.26
CA LEU A 113 -3.37 -4.59 9.76
C LEU A 113 -3.53 -6.12 9.73
N LEU A 114 -2.45 -6.86 9.49
CA LEU A 114 -2.44 -8.32 9.56
C LEU A 114 -2.63 -8.80 11.02
N ILE A 115 -1.90 -8.22 11.96
CA ILE A 115 -2.00 -8.54 13.40
C ILE A 115 -3.43 -8.26 13.90
N ASN A 116 -4.02 -7.17 13.49
CA ASN A 116 -5.39 -6.80 13.85
C ASN A 116 -6.47 -7.55 13.05
N LYS A 117 -6.09 -8.42 12.10
CA LYS A 117 -6.99 -9.23 11.26
C LYS A 117 -8.01 -8.42 10.46
N VAL A 118 -7.61 -7.23 10.02
CA VAL A 118 -8.46 -6.31 9.25
C VAL A 118 -8.05 -6.16 7.79
N LEU A 119 -7.02 -6.87 7.35
CA LEU A 119 -6.58 -6.93 5.96
C LEU A 119 -7.18 -8.16 5.27
N ASP A 120 -7.81 -7.97 4.12
CA ASP A 120 -8.41 -9.04 3.33
C ASP A 120 -7.45 -9.66 2.32
N GLY A 121 -6.49 -8.89 1.84
CA GLY A 121 -5.52 -9.39 0.87
C GLY A 121 -4.45 -8.37 0.50
N ILE A 122 -3.63 -8.78 -0.46
CA ILE A 122 -2.54 -7.95 -0.98
C ILE A 122 -2.42 -8.10 -2.50
N TYR A 123 -2.17 -6.98 -3.16
CA TYR A 123 -1.62 -6.91 -4.50
C TYR A 123 -0.12 -6.66 -4.37
N LEU A 124 0.69 -7.66 -4.67
CA LEU A 124 2.14 -7.57 -4.63
C LEU A 124 2.68 -7.62 -6.05
N SER A 125 3.44 -6.61 -6.44
CA SER A 125 4.16 -6.59 -7.70
C SER A 125 5.65 -6.79 -7.42
N ILE A 126 6.28 -7.73 -8.14
CA ILE A 126 7.71 -8.01 -8.07
C ILE A 126 8.32 -7.63 -9.40
N THR A 127 9.18 -6.61 -9.39
CA THR A 127 9.89 -6.15 -10.59
C THR A 127 11.29 -6.79 -10.68
N SER A 128 11.97 -6.58 -11.79
CA SER A 128 13.35 -7.07 -11.98
C SER A 128 14.41 -6.21 -11.29
N VAL A 129 14.04 -5.13 -10.64
CA VAL A 129 14.97 -4.22 -9.97
C VAL A 129 15.63 -4.90 -8.77
N THR A 130 16.90 -4.62 -8.56
CA THR A 130 17.69 -5.06 -7.41
C THR A 130 18.56 -3.91 -6.88
N GLY A 131 19.14 -4.12 -5.69
CA GLY A 131 20.08 -3.17 -5.10
C GLY A 131 19.45 -1.90 -4.54
N GLY A 132 18.15 -1.96 -4.20
CA GLY A 132 17.47 -0.85 -3.52
C GLY A 132 17.60 -0.89 -2.01
N GLU A 133 16.73 -0.14 -1.33
CA GLU A 133 16.73 0.05 0.12
C GLU A 133 15.57 -0.71 0.79
N ASN A 134 15.67 -0.87 2.12
CA ASN A 134 14.64 -1.40 3.00
C ASN A 134 14.05 -2.73 2.48
N PRO A 135 14.87 -3.77 2.27
CA PRO A 135 14.38 -5.05 1.75
C PRO A 135 13.47 -5.76 2.74
N ILE A 136 12.46 -6.45 2.18
CA ILE A 136 11.57 -7.33 2.93
C ILE A 136 11.82 -8.80 2.53
N ASP A 137 11.44 -9.72 3.38
CA ASP A 137 11.34 -11.13 3.07
C ASP A 137 9.98 -11.39 2.40
N ILE A 138 10.00 -11.55 1.07
CA ILE A 138 8.79 -11.76 0.26
C ILE A 138 8.09 -13.06 0.67
N ALA A 139 8.84 -14.13 0.93
CA ALA A 139 8.25 -15.42 1.32
C ALA A 139 7.57 -15.33 2.69
N ALA A 140 8.16 -14.63 3.65
CA ALA A 140 7.57 -14.40 4.97
C ALA A 140 6.29 -13.56 4.86
N LEU A 141 6.29 -12.52 4.02
CA LEU A 141 5.09 -11.72 3.77
C LEU A 141 3.96 -12.60 3.19
N LEU A 142 4.24 -13.36 2.13
CA LEU A 142 3.24 -14.21 1.47
C LEU A 142 2.77 -15.35 2.36
N GLY A 143 3.53 -15.76 3.36
CA GLY A 143 3.14 -16.76 4.35
C GLY A 143 1.91 -16.39 5.20
N ASN A 144 1.52 -15.12 5.21
CA ASN A 144 0.30 -14.64 5.88
C ASN A 144 -0.98 -14.88 5.05
N PHE A 145 -0.85 -15.33 3.81
CA PHE A 145 -1.95 -15.47 2.87
C PHE A 145 -2.12 -16.91 2.42
N VAL A 146 -3.31 -17.29 1.96
CA VAL A 146 -3.65 -18.68 1.60
C VAL A 146 -4.02 -18.88 0.14
N GLU A 147 -4.68 -17.92 -0.49
CA GLU A 147 -4.98 -17.95 -1.91
C GLU A 147 -3.98 -17.06 -2.63
N ILE A 148 -3.22 -17.64 -3.55
CA ILE A 148 -2.17 -16.90 -4.26
C ILE A 148 -2.35 -17.14 -5.76
N ASP A 149 -2.73 -16.09 -6.47
CA ASP A 149 -2.74 -16.03 -7.92
C ASP A 149 -1.50 -15.28 -8.40
N ARG A 150 -0.84 -15.81 -9.43
CA ARG A 150 0.39 -15.24 -10.00
C ARG A 150 0.25 -15.05 -11.49
N GLN A 151 0.70 -13.90 -11.98
CA GLN A 151 0.71 -13.57 -13.40
C GLN A 151 1.96 -12.78 -13.76
N ASP A 152 2.67 -13.19 -14.80
CA ASP A 152 3.81 -12.45 -15.35
C ASP A 152 3.36 -11.59 -16.53
N VAL A 153 3.67 -10.30 -16.47
CA VAL A 153 3.39 -9.34 -17.54
C VAL A 153 4.62 -8.48 -17.78
N ALA A 154 5.24 -8.62 -18.95
CA ALA A 154 6.39 -7.82 -19.37
C ALA A 154 7.51 -7.74 -18.33
N GLY A 155 7.83 -8.85 -17.67
CA GLY A 155 8.91 -8.96 -16.67
C GLY A 155 8.52 -8.54 -15.25
N THR A 156 7.29 -8.14 -15.02
CA THR A 156 6.74 -7.89 -13.67
C THR A 156 5.84 -9.05 -13.28
N GLN A 157 6.10 -9.64 -12.11
CA GLN A 157 5.22 -10.65 -11.53
C GLN A 157 4.15 -9.95 -10.67
N PHE A 158 2.89 -10.14 -11.02
CA PHE A 158 1.75 -9.72 -10.22
C PHE A 158 1.25 -10.88 -9.36
N ILE A 159 1.10 -10.64 -8.08
CA ILE A 159 0.57 -11.58 -7.11
C ILE A 159 -0.65 -10.97 -6.45
N GLU A 160 -1.77 -11.68 -6.50
CA GLU A 160 -2.94 -11.39 -5.68
C GLU A 160 -3.06 -12.50 -4.63
N ALA A 161 -3.04 -12.14 -3.38
CA ALA A 161 -3.12 -13.09 -2.27
C ALA A 161 -4.17 -12.63 -1.25
N ARG A 162 -4.85 -13.59 -0.61
CA ARG A 162 -5.93 -13.33 0.35
C ARG A 162 -5.61 -13.90 1.71
N THR A 163 -6.05 -13.23 2.76
CA THR A 163 -5.91 -13.73 4.14
C THR A 163 -6.89 -14.86 4.42
N ARG A 164 -6.58 -15.68 5.44
CA ARG A 164 -7.54 -16.64 6.00
C ARG A 164 -8.66 -15.85 6.71
N LYS A 165 -9.88 -16.13 6.34
CA LYS A 165 -11.06 -15.70 7.10
C LYS A 165 -11.40 -16.71 8.17
#